data_982ffa3b9fca46c02de2f85e64eccf7d
#
_entry.id   982ffa3b9fca46c02de2f85e64eccf7d
#
_cell.length_a   1.000
_cell.length_b   1.000
_cell.length_c   1.000
_cell.angle_alpha   90.00
_cell.angle_beta   90.00
_cell.angle_gamma   90.00
#
_symmetry.space_group_name_H-M   'P 1'
#
loop_
_entity.id
_entity.type
_entity.pdbx_description
1 polymer ?
#
loop_
_entity_poly.entity_id
_entity_poly.type
_entity_poly.pdbx_seq_one_letter_code
_entity_poly.pdbx_strand_id
1 'polypeptide(L)'
;MKDYIIIGAGQSGLAIAYYLHKQNVNYLVVDANTEIGAPWLKRWDSLKLFTPSEFNSLPGLKFPHEKGHYADKYEVADYLKSYVAEFNIPVEFNHKITSLKKENGVFKLKSNLKAFEAKNVIIATGPFHKPFTPSCHLKISEDVLQIHSEHYKSTEQLQEGATLVVGAGDSGVQILSEISKTNTPVYFSGNTNITSLPQEILGKTLWWWFHKVGFLTANKYSWIGKMLSKTGQPVIGTDVKTLFKKENITCVGRTLDANAESITFEKQEVTDIKNIVWATGFKPNFSWIDGIELDESNYPKNYRGVSKTIDGLYFLGLPWLYTRGSATLGGVQRDAKYLNTYLFEKQTKKALA
;
A
#
# COMPACT_ATOMS: atom_id res chain seq x y z
N MET A 1 -0.57 10.74 -29.11
CA MET A 1 -1.51 9.84 -28.38
C MET A 1 -0.87 8.49 -28.14
N LYS A 2 -0.98 7.93 -26.94
CA LYS A 2 -0.45 6.60 -26.56
C LYS A 2 -1.55 5.54 -26.68
N ASP A 3 -1.16 4.26 -26.90
CA ASP A 3 -2.13 3.18 -26.81
C ASP A 3 -2.52 2.92 -25.34
N TYR A 4 -1.53 3.03 -24.43
CA TYR A 4 -1.74 2.94 -23.00
C TYR A 4 -0.98 4.02 -22.23
N ILE A 5 -1.63 4.58 -21.21
CA ILE A 5 -0.95 5.32 -20.14
C ILE A 5 -1.17 4.56 -18.84
N ILE A 6 -0.06 4.29 -18.12
CA ILE A 6 -0.05 3.71 -16.79
C ILE A 6 0.18 4.84 -15.78
N ILE A 7 -0.71 5.02 -14.82
CA ILE A 7 -0.59 6.04 -13.78
C ILE A 7 -0.06 5.39 -12.52
N GLY A 8 1.20 5.69 -12.17
CA GLY A 8 1.94 5.15 -11.05
C GLY A 8 3.06 4.20 -11.47
N ALA A 9 4.31 4.53 -11.11
CA ALA A 9 5.52 3.76 -11.38
C ALA A 9 5.96 2.91 -10.17
N GLY A 10 5.02 2.51 -9.31
CA GLY A 10 5.23 1.51 -8.27
C GLY A 10 5.22 0.09 -8.84
N GLN A 11 5.37 -0.91 -7.96
CA GLN A 11 5.39 -2.34 -8.34
C GLN A 11 4.26 -2.75 -9.28
N SER A 12 3.07 -2.19 -9.13
CA SER A 12 1.90 -2.55 -9.93
C SER A 12 1.98 -2.01 -11.35
N GLY A 13 2.38 -0.75 -11.50
CA GLY A 13 2.56 -0.13 -12.82
C GLY A 13 3.72 -0.75 -13.58
N LEU A 14 4.82 -1.06 -12.89
CA LEU A 14 5.98 -1.69 -13.50
C LEU A 14 5.68 -3.14 -13.93
N ALA A 15 4.91 -3.89 -13.14
CA ALA A 15 4.52 -5.25 -13.49
C ALA A 15 3.70 -5.33 -14.78
N ILE A 16 2.78 -4.39 -15.03
CA ILE A 16 2.02 -4.36 -16.30
C ILE A 16 2.83 -3.73 -17.42
N ALA A 17 3.68 -2.75 -17.13
CA ALA A 17 4.58 -2.15 -18.10
C ALA A 17 5.50 -3.19 -18.76
N TYR A 18 6.02 -4.15 -17.99
CA TYR A 18 6.78 -5.28 -18.52
C TYR A 18 6.02 -6.06 -19.61
N TYR A 19 4.76 -6.38 -19.37
CA TYR A 19 3.97 -7.12 -20.34
C TYR A 19 3.67 -6.30 -21.59
N LEU A 20 3.34 -5.01 -21.45
CA LEU A 20 3.11 -4.12 -22.60
C LEU A 20 4.40 -3.93 -23.41
N HIS A 21 5.55 -3.81 -22.73
CA HIS A 21 6.86 -3.74 -23.39
C HIS A 21 7.15 -5.00 -24.21
N LYS A 22 6.93 -6.19 -23.65
CA LYS A 22 7.14 -7.48 -24.35
C LYS A 22 6.27 -7.65 -25.60
N GLN A 23 5.17 -6.92 -25.69
CA GLN A 23 4.24 -6.93 -26.82
C GLN A 23 4.46 -5.79 -27.80
N ASN A 24 5.52 -4.99 -27.61
CA ASN A 24 5.83 -3.83 -28.43
C ASN A 24 4.66 -2.82 -28.54
N VAL A 25 3.87 -2.68 -27.48
CA VAL A 25 2.75 -1.73 -27.41
C VAL A 25 3.29 -0.33 -27.14
N ASN A 26 2.71 0.70 -27.77
CA ASN A 26 3.07 2.10 -27.48
C ASN A 26 2.44 2.56 -26.17
N TYR A 27 3.23 2.54 -25.09
CA TYR A 27 2.79 2.95 -23.75
C TYR A 27 3.71 4.00 -23.13
N LEU A 28 3.24 4.57 -22.01
CA LEU A 28 3.99 5.48 -21.15
C LEU A 28 3.56 5.26 -19.71
N VAL A 29 4.51 5.24 -18.78
CA VAL A 29 4.25 5.31 -17.35
C VAL A 29 4.39 6.76 -16.90
N VAL A 30 3.44 7.26 -16.11
CA VAL A 30 3.51 8.60 -15.50
C VAL A 30 3.43 8.47 -13.99
N ASP A 31 4.30 9.18 -13.27
CA ASP A 31 4.33 9.13 -11.80
C ASP A 31 4.39 10.53 -11.20
N ALA A 32 3.75 10.69 -10.06
CA ALA A 32 3.74 11.96 -9.33
C ALA A 32 5.02 12.22 -8.54
N ASN A 33 5.82 11.21 -8.28
CA ASN A 33 7.09 11.31 -7.57
C ASN A 33 8.23 11.71 -8.52
N THR A 34 9.39 12.01 -7.93
CA THR A 34 10.59 12.44 -8.64
C THR A 34 11.47 11.29 -9.12
N GLU A 35 11.27 10.08 -8.56
CA GLU A 35 12.09 8.90 -8.85
C GLU A 35 11.34 7.59 -8.60
N ILE A 36 11.87 6.50 -9.15
CA ILE A 36 11.39 5.14 -8.87
C ILE A 36 11.69 4.77 -7.43
N GLY A 37 10.71 4.10 -6.80
CA GLY A 37 10.86 3.64 -5.40
C GLY A 37 10.56 4.71 -4.34
N ALA A 38 10.30 5.96 -4.73
CA ALA A 38 10.06 7.06 -3.78
C ALA A 38 8.98 6.75 -2.71
N PRO A 39 7.85 6.06 -2.98
CA PRO A 39 6.89 5.68 -1.93
C PRO A 39 7.48 4.74 -0.87
N TRP A 40 8.46 3.92 -1.21
CA TRP A 40 9.18 3.06 -0.27
C TRP A 40 10.18 3.87 0.54
N LEU A 41 11.00 4.70 -0.08
CA LEU A 41 11.98 5.57 0.58
C LEU A 41 11.32 6.54 1.57
N LYS A 42 10.06 6.91 1.34
CA LYS A 42 9.28 7.75 2.26
C LYS A 42 8.80 7.06 3.53
N ARG A 43 8.92 5.73 3.65
CA ARG A 43 8.53 4.98 4.86
C ARG A 43 9.55 5.18 5.99
N TRP A 44 9.21 4.71 7.18
CA TRP A 44 10.09 4.76 8.35
C TRP A 44 11.36 3.93 8.13
N ASP A 45 12.42 4.28 8.84
CA ASP A 45 13.76 3.76 8.54
C ASP A 45 13.93 2.30 8.91
N SER A 46 13.27 1.84 9.97
CA SER A 46 13.30 0.45 10.41
C SER A 46 12.34 -0.48 9.63
N LEU A 47 11.66 0.02 8.56
CA LEU A 47 10.75 -0.82 7.80
C LEU A 47 11.46 -2.02 7.21
N LYS A 48 10.90 -3.20 7.49
CA LYS A 48 11.20 -4.44 6.78
C LYS A 48 9.95 -5.04 6.20
N LEU A 49 10.08 -5.65 5.03
CA LEU A 49 8.98 -6.41 4.44
C LEU A 49 8.65 -7.60 5.34
N PHE A 50 7.39 -7.94 5.42
CA PHE A 50 6.94 -9.17 6.08
C PHE A 50 6.98 -10.38 5.12
N THR A 51 7.22 -10.14 3.83
CA THR A 51 7.36 -11.17 2.79
C THR A 51 8.84 -11.46 2.55
N PRO A 52 9.29 -12.73 2.58
CA PRO A 52 10.67 -13.06 2.24
C PRO A 52 10.94 -12.92 0.74
N SER A 53 12.20 -12.72 0.38
CA SER A 53 12.68 -12.33 -0.96
C SER A 53 12.17 -13.18 -2.10
N GLU A 54 12.05 -14.50 -1.90
CA GLU A 54 11.54 -15.41 -2.92
C GLU A 54 10.08 -15.18 -3.32
N PHE A 55 9.33 -14.36 -2.54
CA PHE A 55 7.95 -13.98 -2.82
C PHE A 55 7.81 -12.52 -3.27
N ASN A 56 8.92 -11.80 -3.52
CA ASN A 56 8.92 -10.38 -3.84
C ASN A 56 9.23 -10.04 -5.31
N SER A 57 9.44 -11.06 -6.15
CA SER A 57 9.78 -10.86 -7.57
C SER A 57 8.62 -10.25 -8.37
N LEU A 58 8.96 -9.37 -9.30
CA LEU A 58 8.09 -8.92 -10.38
C LEU A 58 8.27 -9.79 -11.63
N PRO A 59 7.36 -9.73 -12.62
CA PRO A 59 7.50 -10.50 -13.86
C PRO A 59 8.82 -10.21 -14.57
N GLY A 60 9.55 -11.26 -14.95
CA GLY A 60 10.77 -11.16 -15.77
C GLY A 60 12.07 -10.91 -15.01
N LEU A 61 12.03 -10.43 -13.77
CA LEU A 61 13.22 -10.18 -12.95
C LEU A 61 13.02 -10.72 -11.53
N LYS A 62 13.92 -11.57 -11.08
CA LYS A 62 13.91 -12.08 -9.70
C LYS A 62 14.33 -10.97 -8.74
N PHE A 63 13.71 -10.96 -7.54
CA PHE A 63 14.18 -10.12 -6.45
C PHE A 63 15.58 -10.59 -6.04
N PRO A 64 16.56 -9.69 -5.91
CA PRO A 64 17.92 -10.07 -5.53
C PRO A 64 17.95 -10.56 -4.10
N HIS A 65 18.71 -11.28 -3.56
CA HIS A 65 18.80 -11.82 -2.20
C HIS A 65 18.38 -13.28 -2.06
N GLU A 66 18.94 -13.89 -1.05
CA GLU A 66 18.71 -15.28 -0.71
C GLU A 66 17.29 -15.52 -0.19
N LYS A 67 16.87 -16.77 -0.24
CA LYS A 67 15.58 -17.18 0.33
C LYS A 67 15.56 -16.94 1.84
N GLY A 68 14.42 -16.43 2.32
CA GLY A 68 14.24 -16.13 3.73
C GLY A 68 14.74 -14.74 4.15
N HIS A 69 15.42 -13.98 3.27
CA HIS A 69 15.76 -12.58 3.55
C HIS A 69 14.51 -11.68 3.52
N TYR A 70 14.39 -10.81 4.50
CA TYR A 70 13.32 -9.81 4.59
C TYR A 70 13.88 -8.43 4.27
N ALA A 71 13.59 -7.99 3.06
CA ALA A 71 14.13 -6.76 2.50
C ALA A 71 13.68 -5.51 3.25
N ASP A 72 14.55 -4.52 3.33
CA ASP A 72 14.23 -3.18 3.78
C ASP A 72 13.70 -2.30 2.64
N LYS A 73 13.37 -1.05 2.98
CA LYS A 73 12.81 -0.08 2.02
C LYS A 73 13.78 0.30 0.90
N TYR A 74 15.08 0.31 1.18
CA TYR A 74 16.13 0.69 0.22
C TYR A 74 16.33 -0.42 -0.80
N GLU A 75 16.43 -1.67 -0.34
CA GLU A 75 16.53 -2.85 -1.19
C GLU A 75 15.33 -2.98 -2.15
N VAL A 76 14.11 -2.64 -1.66
CA VAL A 76 12.92 -2.61 -2.53
C VAL A 76 13.02 -1.48 -3.56
N ALA A 77 13.43 -0.27 -3.16
CA ALA A 77 13.56 0.85 -4.08
C ALA A 77 14.61 0.57 -5.16
N ASP A 78 15.75 0.01 -4.79
CA ASP A 78 16.84 -0.34 -5.71
C ASP A 78 16.43 -1.47 -6.67
N TYR A 79 15.67 -2.45 -6.19
CA TYR A 79 15.09 -3.47 -7.07
C TYR A 79 14.15 -2.88 -8.12
N LEU A 80 13.28 -1.93 -7.73
CA LEU A 80 12.38 -1.28 -8.68
C LEU A 80 13.14 -0.39 -9.68
N LYS A 81 14.21 0.30 -9.26
CA LYS A 81 15.12 1.06 -10.15
C LYS A 81 15.79 0.13 -11.17
N SER A 82 16.34 -0.98 -10.68
CA SER A 82 16.96 -2.01 -11.54
C SER A 82 15.95 -2.60 -12.52
N TYR A 83 14.70 -2.79 -12.10
CA TYR A 83 13.63 -3.30 -12.96
C TYR A 83 13.32 -2.36 -14.13
N VAL A 84 13.24 -1.05 -13.86
CA VAL A 84 13.04 -0.04 -14.92
C VAL A 84 14.21 -0.01 -15.89
N ALA A 85 15.44 -0.08 -15.39
CA ALA A 85 16.64 -0.09 -16.22
C ALA A 85 16.73 -1.35 -17.09
N GLU A 86 16.49 -2.53 -16.51
CA GLU A 86 16.55 -3.82 -17.21
C GLU A 86 15.62 -3.88 -18.43
N PHE A 87 14.40 -3.37 -18.27
CA PHE A 87 13.39 -3.43 -19.33
C PHE A 87 13.20 -2.12 -20.08
N ASN A 88 14.05 -1.10 -19.85
CA ASN A 88 13.96 0.22 -20.50
C ASN A 88 12.53 0.78 -20.48
N ILE A 89 11.85 0.70 -19.33
CA ILE A 89 10.45 1.15 -19.17
C ILE A 89 10.41 2.67 -19.28
N PRO A 90 9.64 3.25 -20.21
CA PRO A 90 9.50 4.70 -20.35
C PRO A 90 8.69 5.27 -19.20
N VAL A 91 9.31 6.09 -18.35
CA VAL A 91 8.68 6.74 -17.19
C VAL A 91 8.86 8.25 -17.29
N GLU A 92 7.77 8.99 -17.11
CA GLU A 92 7.79 10.44 -16.89
C GLU A 92 7.41 10.73 -15.43
N PHE A 93 8.28 11.46 -14.74
CA PHE A 93 8.14 11.83 -13.33
C PHE A 93 7.53 13.21 -13.13
N ASN A 94 7.17 13.53 -11.87
CA ASN A 94 6.60 14.82 -11.47
C ASN A 94 5.22 15.11 -12.09
N HIS A 95 4.53 14.09 -12.56
CA HIS A 95 3.19 14.21 -13.17
C HIS A 95 2.10 13.70 -12.24
N LYS A 96 1.64 14.55 -11.31
CA LYS A 96 0.45 14.26 -10.52
C LYS A 96 -0.79 14.45 -11.38
N ILE A 97 -1.44 13.34 -11.75
CA ILE A 97 -2.70 13.39 -12.49
C ILE A 97 -3.81 13.95 -11.60
N THR A 98 -4.46 15.01 -12.05
CA THR A 98 -5.51 15.73 -11.33
C THR A 98 -6.88 15.54 -11.93
N SER A 99 -6.97 15.09 -13.20
CA SER A 99 -8.23 14.81 -13.91
C SER A 99 -8.01 13.73 -14.96
N LEU A 100 -8.96 12.81 -15.04
CA LEU A 100 -9.08 11.80 -16.09
C LEU A 100 -10.51 11.80 -16.62
N LYS A 101 -10.67 12.03 -17.91
CA LYS A 101 -11.96 11.97 -18.62
C LYS A 101 -11.85 11.11 -19.86
N LYS A 102 -12.95 10.52 -20.29
CA LYS A 102 -13.04 9.85 -21.58
C LYS A 102 -13.99 10.62 -22.50
N GLU A 103 -13.47 11.16 -23.61
CA GLU A 103 -14.22 11.95 -24.59
C GLU A 103 -13.99 11.38 -25.99
N ASN A 104 -15.05 11.11 -26.75
CA ASN A 104 -14.98 10.55 -28.10
C ASN A 104 -14.09 9.31 -28.22
N GLY A 105 -14.11 8.43 -27.22
CA GLY A 105 -13.34 7.19 -27.21
C GLY A 105 -11.88 7.33 -26.74
N VAL A 106 -11.40 8.56 -26.51
CA VAL A 106 -10.03 8.87 -26.09
C VAL A 106 -10.02 9.34 -24.63
N PHE A 107 -9.08 8.84 -23.85
CA PHE A 107 -8.83 9.34 -22.51
C PHE A 107 -7.97 10.60 -22.56
N LYS A 108 -8.46 11.66 -21.92
CA LYS A 108 -7.74 12.91 -21.67
C LYS A 108 -7.33 12.97 -20.21
N LEU A 109 -6.03 13.05 -19.95
CA LEU A 109 -5.44 13.15 -18.63
C LEU A 109 -4.85 14.55 -18.46
N LYS A 110 -5.14 15.20 -17.35
CA LYS A 110 -4.50 16.46 -16.96
C LYS A 110 -3.61 16.21 -15.76
N SER A 111 -2.34 16.55 -15.88
CA SER A 111 -1.43 16.61 -14.74
C SER A 111 -1.21 18.06 -14.29
N ASN A 112 -0.44 18.21 -13.20
CA ASN A 112 0.02 19.52 -12.74
C ASN A 112 0.94 20.25 -13.76
N LEU A 113 1.55 19.54 -14.73
CA LEU A 113 2.50 20.10 -15.67
C LEU A 113 1.98 20.14 -17.10
N LYS A 114 1.34 19.07 -17.58
CA LYS A 114 0.85 18.96 -18.98
C LYS A 114 -0.35 18.02 -19.09
N ALA A 115 -0.92 17.97 -20.28
CA ALA A 115 -1.97 17.03 -20.63
C ALA A 115 -1.41 15.83 -21.41
N PHE A 116 -2.10 14.70 -21.32
CA PHE A 116 -1.81 13.48 -22.06
C PHE A 116 -3.08 12.92 -22.69
N GLU A 117 -2.91 12.13 -23.75
CA GLU A 117 -4.00 11.41 -24.41
C GLU A 117 -3.64 9.95 -24.61
N ALA A 118 -4.61 9.06 -24.36
CA ALA A 118 -4.45 7.62 -24.55
C ALA A 118 -5.75 6.95 -24.98
N LYS A 119 -5.62 5.81 -25.68
CA LYS A 119 -6.75 4.92 -25.98
C LYS A 119 -7.22 4.14 -24.74
N ASN A 120 -6.28 3.80 -23.85
CA ASN A 120 -6.52 3.02 -22.63
C ASN A 120 -5.71 3.61 -21.48
N VAL A 121 -6.23 3.45 -20.24
CA VAL A 121 -5.55 3.92 -19.03
C VAL A 121 -5.53 2.81 -17.98
N ILE A 122 -4.38 2.61 -17.35
CA ILE A 122 -4.21 1.66 -16.23
C ILE A 122 -3.85 2.46 -14.97
N ILE A 123 -4.74 2.43 -13.99
CA ILE A 123 -4.54 3.08 -12.69
C ILE A 123 -3.75 2.12 -11.80
N ALA A 124 -2.53 2.49 -11.43
CA ALA A 124 -1.62 1.72 -10.60
C ALA A 124 -1.08 2.56 -9.41
N THR A 125 -1.89 3.49 -8.91
CA THR A 125 -1.54 4.45 -7.85
C THR A 125 -1.46 3.84 -6.45
N GLY A 126 -1.77 2.54 -6.32
CA GLY A 126 -1.78 1.83 -5.03
C GLY A 126 -2.96 2.23 -4.13
N PRO A 127 -2.97 1.79 -2.86
CA PRO A 127 -4.07 2.04 -1.93
C PRO A 127 -3.87 3.26 -1.00
N PHE A 128 -2.68 3.86 -0.97
CA PHE A 128 -2.30 4.88 0.00
C PHE A 128 -2.47 6.29 -0.58
N HIS A 129 -3.73 6.79 -0.66
CA HIS A 129 -3.99 8.07 -1.33
C HIS A 129 -3.98 9.26 -0.36
N LYS A 130 -4.87 9.28 0.63
CA LYS A 130 -4.99 10.37 1.60
C LYS A 130 -4.77 9.84 3.01
N PRO A 131 -3.77 10.32 3.75
CA PRO A 131 -3.62 10.00 5.16
C PRO A 131 -4.92 10.29 5.90
N PHE A 132 -5.29 9.40 6.81
CA PHE A 132 -6.46 9.59 7.64
C PHE A 132 -6.03 9.89 9.08
N THR A 133 -6.44 11.04 9.59
CA THR A 133 -6.29 11.42 11.00
C THR A 133 -7.68 11.67 11.58
N PRO A 134 -8.04 11.10 12.75
CA PRO A 134 -9.33 11.34 13.40
C PRO A 134 -9.52 12.82 13.73
N SER A 135 -10.76 13.32 13.68
CA SER A 135 -11.06 14.76 13.86
C SER A 135 -10.64 15.34 15.22
N CYS A 136 -10.53 14.49 16.24
CA CYS A 136 -10.05 14.91 17.56
C CYS A 136 -8.62 15.49 17.53
N HIS A 137 -7.81 15.18 16.49
CA HIS A 137 -6.45 15.74 16.34
C HIS A 137 -6.45 17.29 16.32
N LEU A 138 -7.53 17.91 15.84
CA LEU A 138 -7.65 19.38 15.77
C LEU A 138 -7.85 20.05 17.14
N LYS A 139 -8.21 19.28 18.16
CA LYS A 139 -8.46 19.78 19.53
C LYS A 139 -7.21 19.69 20.42
N ILE A 140 -6.17 19.01 19.97
CA ILE A 140 -4.92 18.77 20.70
C ILE A 140 -4.06 20.02 20.63
N SER A 141 -3.37 20.36 21.75
CA SER A 141 -2.46 21.49 21.81
C SER A 141 -1.41 21.47 20.70
N GLU A 142 -1.05 22.64 20.17
CA GLU A 142 0.03 22.79 19.16
C GLU A 142 1.42 22.41 19.70
N ASP A 143 1.60 22.37 21.03
CA ASP A 143 2.84 21.92 21.67
C ASP A 143 3.05 20.41 21.55
N VAL A 144 2.01 19.65 21.21
CA VAL A 144 2.09 18.20 20.98
C VAL A 144 2.45 17.93 19.54
N LEU A 145 3.59 17.28 19.31
CA LEU A 145 3.99 16.87 17.99
C LEU A 145 3.05 15.80 17.44
N GLN A 146 2.42 16.06 16.31
CA GLN A 146 1.52 15.12 15.66
C GLN A 146 2.08 14.71 14.30
N ILE A 147 2.37 13.42 14.09
CA ILE A 147 2.93 12.88 12.84
C ILE A 147 2.03 11.74 12.35
N HIS A 148 1.59 11.79 11.08
CA HIS A 148 1.00 10.61 10.46
C HIS A 148 2.09 9.61 10.07
N SER A 149 1.81 8.28 10.12
CA SER A 149 2.75 7.22 9.76
C SER A 149 3.34 7.33 8.33
N GLU A 150 2.73 8.13 7.46
CA GLU A 150 3.28 8.48 6.14
C GLU A 150 4.55 9.34 6.25
N HIS A 151 4.63 10.18 7.29
CA HIS A 151 5.71 11.14 7.50
C HIS A 151 6.67 10.74 8.64
N TYR A 152 6.31 9.72 9.41
CA TYR A 152 7.19 9.18 10.44
C TYR A 152 8.40 8.49 9.80
N LYS A 153 9.61 8.80 10.31
CA LYS A 153 10.90 8.24 9.85
C LYS A 153 11.57 7.42 10.94
N SER A 154 11.81 8.03 12.07
CA SER A 154 12.48 7.41 13.21
C SER A 154 12.12 8.13 14.51
N THR A 155 12.56 7.55 15.63
CA THR A 155 12.41 8.16 16.96
C THR A 155 13.12 9.51 17.10
N GLU A 156 14.07 9.85 16.22
CA GLU A 156 14.76 11.14 16.23
C GLU A 156 13.85 12.34 15.92
N GLN A 157 12.70 12.09 15.30
CA GLN A 157 11.70 13.14 15.06
C GLN A 157 10.89 13.50 16.30
N LEU A 158 10.91 12.64 17.33
CA LEU A 158 10.06 12.80 18.52
C LEU A 158 10.68 13.78 19.51
N GLN A 159 9.82 14.55 20.15
CA GLN A 159 10.20 15.39 21.30
C GLN A 159 10.46 14.50 22.53
N GLU A 160 11.23 15.02 23.48
CA GLU A 160 11.40 14.37 24.79
C GLU A 160 10.04 14.25 25.50
N GLY A 161 9.73 13.05 26.02
CA GLY A 161 8.51 12.78 26.77
C GLY A 161 7.68 11.62 26.21
N ALA A 162 6.46 11.50 26.72
CA ALA A 162 5.58 10.38 26.38
C ALA A 162 5.09 10.44 24.93
N THR A 163 5.03 9.27 24.29
CA THR A 163 4.58 9.10 22.92
C THR A 163 3.33 8.22 22.85
N LEU A 164 2.30 8.70 22.14
CA LEU A 164 1.10 7.94 21.82
C LEU A 164 1.21 7.40 20.38
N VAL A 165 1.01 6.09 20.21
CA VAL A 165 0.85 5.44 18.90
C VAL A 165 -0.60 5.04 18.72
N VAL A 166 -1.26 5.57 17.68
CA VAL A 166 -2.67 5.30 17.39
C VAL A 166 -2.80 4.43 16.15
N GLY A 167 -3.33 3.22 16.31
CA GLY A 167 -3.61 2.31 15.21
C GLY A 167 -2.99 0.92 15.39
N ALA A 168 -3.81 -0.11 15.16
CA ALA A 168 -3.50 -1.52 15.40
C ALA A 168 -3.11 -2.31 14.15
N GLY A 169 -2.84 -1.64 13.03
CA GLY A 169 -2.35 -2.25 11.79
C GLY A 169 -0.83 -2.46 11.79
N ASP A 170 -0.30 -3.09 10.72
CA ASP A 170 1.13 -3.38 10.56
C ASP A 170 2.03 -2.16 10.84
N SER A 171 1.69 -1.00 10.28
CA SER A 171 2.46 0.24 10.51
C SER A 171 2.48 0.64 11.98
N GLY A 172 1.32 0.64 12.64
CA GLY A 172 1.22 1.02 14.05
C GLY A 172 2.02 0.10 14.96
N VAL A 173 1.95 -1.21 14.73
CA VAL A 173 2.67 -2.21 15.53
C VAL A 173 4.17 -2.16 15.29
N GLN A 174 4.63 -1.98 14.04
CA GLN A 174 6.06 -1.85 13.75
C GLN A 174 6.65 -0.56 14.35
N ILE A 175 5.96 0.57 14.21
CA ILE A 175 6.37 1.86 14.81
C ILE A 175 6.34 1.77 16.33
N LEU A 176 5.31 1.17 16.94
CA LEU A 176 5.25 0.92 18.37
C LEU A 176 6.44 0.08 18.84
N SER A 177 6.77 -0.98 18.11
CA SER A 177 7.93 -1.84 18.41
C SER A 177 9.25 -1.08 18.35
N GLU A 178 9.39 -0.13 17.42
CA GLU A 178 10.57 0.74 17.33
C GLU A 178 10.63 1.70 18.51
N ILE A 179 9.57 2.48 18.77
CA ILE A 179 9.52 3.47 19.85
C ILE A 179 9.65 2.79 21.22
N SER A 180 9.14 1.58 21.40
CA SER A 180 9.25 0.83 22.65
C SER A 180 10.69 0.45 23.05
N LYS A 181 11.68 0.65 22.19
CA LYS A 181 13.10 0.46 22.50
C LYS A 181 13.72 1.69 23.16
N THR A 182 13.03 2.81 23.14
CA THR A 182 13.40 3.98 23.94
C THR A 182 13.00 3.78 25.39
N ASN A 183 13.57 4.56 26.30
CA ASN A 183 13.24 4.51 27.73
C ASN A 183 12.07 5.44 28.10
N THR A 184 11.36 5.98 27.12
CA THR A 184 10.24 6.90 27.34
C THR A 184 8.92 6.13 27.50
N PRO A 185 7.93 6.67 28.25
CA PRO A 185 6.59 6.11 28.31
C PRO A 185 5.93 6.09 26.91
N VAL A 186 5.31 4.96 26.56
CA VAL A 186 4.60 4.79 25.28
C VAL A 186 3.17 4.36 25.54
N TYR A 187 2.24 5.13 25.04
CA TYR A 187 0.82 4.77 25.04
C TYR A 187 0.45 4.14 23.70
N PHE A 188 -0.29 3.04 23.75
CA PHE A 188 -0.85 2.42 22.55
C PHE A 188 -2.37 2.54 22.54
N SER A 189 -2.91 3.19 21.50
CA SER A 189 -4.34 3.31 21.28
C SER A 189 -4.80 2.47 20.10
N GLY A 190 -5.66 1.50 20.37
CA GLY A 190 -6.24 0.60 19.39
C GLY A 190 -6.75 -0.70 19.98
N ASN A 191 -7.21 -1.60 19.10
CA ASN A 191 -7.60 -2.94 19.52
C ASN A 191 -6.33 -3.73 19.91
N THR A 192 -6.29 -4.25 21.14
CA THR A 192 -5.19 -5.09 21.64
C THR A 192 -5.34 -6.57 21.29
N ASN A 193 -6.52 -7.00 20.84
CA ASN A 193 -6.74 -8.35 20.35
C ASN A 193 -6.28 -8.49 18.90
N ILE A 194 -4.98 -8.36 18.68
CA ILE A 194 -4.35 -8.44 17.36
C ILE A 194 -3.84 -9.86 17.15
N THR A 195 -4.26 -10.50 16.08
CA THR A 195 -3.65 -11.76 15.65
C THR A 195 -2.25 -11.49 15.12
N SER A 196 -1.22 -12.03 15.78
CA SER A 196 0.16 -12.00 15.29
C SER A 196 0.60 -13.39 14.85
N LEU A 197 1.35 -13.44 13.75
CA LEU A 197 1.92 -14.66 13.20
C LEU A 197 3.43 -14.52 13.11
N PRO A 198 4.18 -15.57 13.48
CA PRO A 198 5.64 -15.55 13.36
C PRO A 198 6.05 -15.55 11.88
N GLN A 199 7.23 -15.03 11.58
CA GLN A 199 7.79 -15.10 10.22
C GLN A 199 8.17 -16.51 9.81
N GLU A 200 8.54 -17.36 10.79
CA GLU A 200 8.99 -18.74 10.57
C GLU A 200 8.26 -19.72 11.48
N ILE A 201 7.96 -20.89 10.92
CA ILE A 201 7.36 -22.03 11.64
C ILE A 201 8.10 -23.29 11.19
N LEU A 202 8.63 -24.08 12.14
CA LEU A 202 9.37 -25.33 11.88
C LEU A 202 10.49 -25.16 10.83
N GLY A 203 11.29 -24.09 10.96
CA GLY A 203 12.43 -23.83 10.08
C GLY A 203 12.08 -23.45 8.62
N LYS A 204 10.82 -23.10 8.38
CA LYS A 204 10.35 -22.59 7.08
C LYS A 204 9.62 -21.28 7.28
N THR A 205 9.70 -20.39 6.28
CA THR A 205 8.96 -19.12 6.33
C THR A 205 7.46 -19.38 6.35
N LEU A 206 6.69 -18.52 7.03
CA LEU A 206 5.23 -18.58 7.03
C LEU A 206 4.66 -18.57 5.61
N TRP A 207 5.32 -17.83 4.70
CA TRP A 207 4.96 -17.73 3.29
C TRP A 207 5.14 -19.04 2.53
N TRP A 208 6.15 -19.84 2.88
CA TRP A 208 6.31 -21.20 2.34
C TRP A 208 5.11 -22.08 2.68
N TRP A 209 4.63 -22.04 3.93
CA TRP A 209 3.44 -22.76 4.35
C TRP A 209 2.20 -22.26 3.62
N PHE A 210 1.98 -20.94 3.55
CA PHE A 210 0.86 -20.35 2.81
C PHE A 210 0.85 -20.73 1.34
N HIS A 211 2.03 -20.83 0.72
CA HIS A 211 2.16 -21.31 -0.67
C HIS A 211 1.76 -22.77 -0.78
N LYS A 212 2.27 -23.65 0.09
CA LYS A 212 2.00 -25.09 0.07
C LYS A 212 0.52 -25.44 0.24
N VAL A 213 -0.20 -24.74 1.12
CA VAL A 213 -1.64 -24.96 1.37
C VAL A 213 -2.55 -24.17 0.41
N GLY A 214 -2.00 -23.49 -0.58
CA GLY A 214 -2.78 -22.74 -1.56
C GLY A 214 -3.39 -21.42 -1.05
N PHE A 215 -3.02 -20.98 0.14
CA PHE A 215 -3.57 -19.78 0.79
C PHE A 215 -3.27 -18.48 0.03
N LEU A 216 -2.06 -18.40 -0.57
CA LEU A 216 -1.66 -17.25 -1.39
C LEU A 216 -2.44 -17.13 -2.71
N THR A 217 -3.13 -18.20 -3.12
CA THR A 217 -3.91 -18.24 -4.36
C THR A 217 -5.40 -18.09 -4.14
N ALA A 218 -5.85 -18.12 -2.87
CA ALA A 218 -7.26 -17.98 -2.52
C ALA A 218 -7.79 -16.62 -3.00
N ASN A 219 -8.72 -16.66 -3.95
CA ASN A 219 -9.31 -15.45 -4.51
C ASN A 219 -10.54 -15.01 -3.71
N LYS A 220 -10.89 -13.72 -3.82
CA LYS A 220 -11.99 -13.10 -3.05
C LYS A 220 -13.39 -13.73 -3.30
N TYR A 221 -13.54 -14.47 -4.38
CA TYR A 221 -14.81 -15.14 -4.73
C TYR A 221 -14.88 -16.58 -4.17
N SER A 222 -13.74 -17.18 -3.82
CA SER A 222 -13.67 -18.50 -3.20
C SER A 222 -14.17 -18.45 -1.75
N TRP A 223 -14.58 -19.60 -1.22
CA TRP A 223 -14.99 -19.71 0.18
C TRP A 223 -13.88 -19.26 1.15
N ILE A 224 -12.65 -19.72 0.93
CA ILE A 224 -11.48 -19.33 1.73
C ILE A 224 -11.25 -17.82 1.62
N GLY A 225 -11.28 -17.25 0.41
CA GLY A 225 -11.08 -15.81 0.19
C GLY A 225 -12.14 -14.97 0.88
N LYS A 226 -13.41 -15.37 0.85
CA LYS A 226 -14.51 -14.70 1.57
C LYS A 226 -14.33 -14.76 3.08
N MET A 227 -13.87 -15.88 3.62
CA MET A 227 -13.54 -15.99 5.04
C MET A 227 -12.38 -15.02 5.40
N LEU A 228 -11.30 -15.03 4.63
CA LEU A 228 -10.12 -14.19 4.86
C LEU A 228 -10.39 -12.69 4.71
N SER A 229 -11.29 -12.30 3.81
CA SER A 229 -11.64 -10.88 3.64
C SER A 229 -12.43 -10.30 4.82
N LYS A 230 -13.08 -11.17 5.60
CA LYS A 230 -13.83 -10.78 6.82
C LYS A 230 -12.96 -10.78 8.07
N THR A 231 -11.86 -11.53 8.08
CA THR A 231 -10.91 -11.52 9.18
C THR A 231 -9.93 -10.36 9.02
N GLY A 232 -9.63 -9.67 10.11
CA GLY A 232 -8.60 -8.62 10.12
C GLY A 232 -7.26 -9.14 9.58
N GLN A 233 -6.42 -8.23 9.15
CA GLN A 233 -5.08 -8.59 8.68
C GLN A 233 -4.22 -8.96 9.91
N PRO A 234 -3.66 -10.19 10.03
CA PRO A 234 -2.73 -10.50 11.08
C PRO A 234 -1.43 -9.72 10.86
N VAL A 235 -0.85 -9.27 11.94
CA VAL A 235 0.51 -8.71 11.94
C VAL A 235 1.50 -9.86 11.81
N ILE A 236 2.45 -9.73 10.89
CA ILE A 236 3.45 -10.77 10.64
C ILE A 236 4.83 -10.28 11.08
N GLY A 237 5.53 -11.09 11.86
CA GLY A 237 6.91 -10.84 12.27
C GLY A 237 7.09 -10.00 13.53
N THR A 238 6.01 -9.52 14.15
CA THR A 238 6.08 -8.88 15.47
C THR A 238 5.28 -9.70 16.47
N ASP A 239 5.92 -10.12 17.55
CA ASP A 239 5.22 -10.73 18.68
C ASP A 239 4.51 -9.65 19.51
N VAL A 240 3.26 -9.39 19.11
CA VAL A 240 2.42 -8.36 19.71
C VAL A 240 2.14 -8.64 21.19
N LYS A 241 2.04 -9.92 21.58
CA LYS A 241 1.78 -10.30 22.97
C LYS A 241 2.93 -9.93 23.88
N THR A 242 4.16 -10.21 23.45
CA THR A 242 5.37 -9.81 24.19
C THR A 242 5.56 -8.30 24.14
N LEU A 243 5.27 -7.66 23.00
CA LEU A 243 5.37 -6.20 22.86
C LEU A 243 4.48 -5.47 23.88
N PHE A 244 3.21 -5.86 24.00
CA PHE A 244 2.28 -5.22 24.96
C PHE A 244 2.56 -5.49 26.44
N LYS A 245 3.49 -6.40 26.76
CA LYS A 245 3.93 -6.68 28.13
C LYS A 245 5.14 -5.85 28.56
N LYS A 246 5.72 -5.05 27.66
CA LYS A 246 6.85 -4.18 28.03
C LYS A 246 6.40 -3.14 29.06
N GLU A 247 7.23 -2.90 30.06
CA GLU A 247 6.94 -2.00 31.19
C GLU A 247 6.67 -0.56 30.77
N ASN A 248 7.32 -0.11 29.70
CA ASN A 248 7.13 1.24 29.16
C ASN A 248 5.92 1.38 28.21
N ILE A 249 5.15 0.31 27.94
CA ILE A 249 3.96 0.37 27.08
C ILE A 249 2.69 0.27 27.92
N THR A 250 1.82 1.27 27.76
CA THR A 250 0.47 1.27 28.34
C THR A 250 -0.59 1.22 27.25
N CYS A 251 -1.42 0.16 27.26
CA CYS A 251 -2.53 0.00 26.29
C CYS A 251 -3.80 0.69 26.82
N VAL A 252 -4.18 1.81 26.22
CA VAL A 252 -5.25 2.70 26.68
C VAL A 252 -6.64 2.45 26.04
N GLY A 253 -6.76 1.52 25.10
CA GLY A 253 -7.98 1.31 24.31
C GLY A 253 -8.06 2.26 23.12
N ARG A 254 -9.27 2.47 22.56
CA ARG A 254 -9.43 3.40 21.44
C ARG A 254 -9.42 4.83 21.91
N THR A 255 -8.88 5.73 21.10
CA THR A 255 -9.05 7.18 21.26
C THR A 255 -10.50 7.55 20.98
N LEU A 256 -11.15 8.23 21.91
CA LEU A 256 -12.54 8.66 21.82
C LEU A 256 -12.64 10.15 21.47
N ASP A 257 -11.91 11.01 22.20
CA ASP A 257 -11.86 12.45 22.00
C ASP A 257 -10.54 13.03 22.53
N ALA A 258 -10.33 14.31 22.36
CA ALA A 258 -9.21 15.05 22.90
C ALA A 258 -9.61 16.50 23.21
N ASN A 259 -8.85 17.15 24.06
CA ASN A 259 -8.84 18.60 24.28
C ASN A 259 -7.37 19.09 24.32
N ALA A 260 -7.15 20.35 24.64
CA ALA A 260 -5.80 20.92 24.67
C ALA A 260 -4.88 20.29 25.72
N GLU A 261 -5.42 19.75 26.80
CA GLU A 261 -4.65 19.28 27.97
C GLU A 261 -4.57 17.74 28.05
N SER A 262 -5.58 17.03 27.46
CA SER A 262 -5.72 15.58 27.63
C SER A 262 -6.30 14.88 26.40
N ILE A 263 -6.07 13.58 26.34
CA ILE A 263 -6.70 12.68 25.37
C ILE A 263 -7.50 11.62 26.12
N THR A 264 -8.77 11.50 25.75
CA THR A 264 -9.72 10.54 26.34
C THR A 264 -9.71 9.25 25.56
N PHE A 265 -9.50 8.14 26.25
CA PHE A 265 -9.52 6.77 25.73
C PHE A 265 -10.64 5.94 26.36
N GLU A 266 -10.90 4.75 25.83
CA GLU A 266 -11.88 3.82 26.37
C GLU A 266 -11.59 3.42 27.84
N LYS A 267 -10.32 3.38 28.25
CA LYS A 267 -9.93 2.88 29.57
C LYS A 267 -9.58 4.01 30.55
N GLN A 268 -9.09 5.12 30.04
CA GLN A 268 -8.59 6.21 30.88
C GLN A 268 -8.45 7.51 30.09
N GLU A 269 -8.21 8.60 30.80
CA GLU A 269 -7.74 9.86 30.25
C GLU A 269 -6.24 9.99 30.53
N VAL A 270 -5.50 10.57 29.58
CA VAL A 270 -4.04 10.75 29.70
C VAL A 270 -3.70 12.22 29.37
N THR A 271 -2.92 12.81 30.25
CA THR A 271 -2.27 14.11 30.09
C THR A 271 -0.80 13.91 29.75
N ASP A 272 -0.07 15.01 29.49
CA ASP A 272 1.39 15.02 29.30
C ASP A 272 1.92 14.19 28.12
N ILE A 273 1.08 13.90 27.12
CA ILE A 273 1.52 13.35 25.84
C ILE A 273 2.25 14.44 25.06
N LYS A 274 3.51 14.16 24.66
CA LYS A 274 4.34 15.09 23.88
C LYS A 274 4.33 14.75 22.39
N ASN A 275 4.12 13.49 22.03
CA ASN A 275 4.16 13.02 20.65
C ASN A 275 2.97 12.13 20.34
N ILE A 276 2.43 12.25 19.15
CA ILE A 276 1.40 11.36 18.63
C ILE A 276 1.79 10.87 17.24
N VAL A 277 1.86 9.56 17.06
CA VAL A 277 2.03 8.94 15.75
C VAL A 277 0.69 8.35 15.31
N TRP A 278 0.07 8.97 14.33
CA TRP A 278 -1.19 8.54 13.73
C TRP A 278 -0.92 7.42 12.70
N ALA A 279 -1.00 6.17 13.11
CA ALA A 279 -0.94 5.00 12.23
C ALA A 279 -2.35 4.53 11.83
N THR A 280 -3.21 5.47 11.52
CA THR A 280 -4.65 5.32 11.31
C THR A 280 -5.04 5.01 9.87
N GLY A 281 -4.03 4.80 9.01
CA GLY A 281 -4.20 4.36 7.64
C GLY A 281 -4.56 5.48 6.66
N PHE A 282 -5.16 5.09 5.53
CA PHE A 282 -5.40 5.98 4.40
C PHE A 282 -6.84 5.82 3.89
N LYS A 283 -7.39 6.90 3.35
CA LYS A 283 -8.65 6.86 2.60
C LYS A 283 -8.37 6.81 1.11
N PRO A 284 -9.01 5.91 0.35
CA PRO A 284 -8.92 5.90 -1.11
C PRO A 284 -9.50 7.20 -1.68
N ASN A 285 -8.92 7.68 -2.77
CA ASN A 285 -9.40 8.86 -3.48
C ASN A 285 -9.31 8.67 -4.99
N PHE A 286 -10.46 8.57 -5.63
CA PHE A 286 -10.62 8.44 -7.08
C PHE A 286 -11.49 9.55 -7.68
N SER A 287 -11.76 10.63 -6.93
CA SER A 287 -12.61 11.75 -7.36
C SER A 287 -12.11 12.51 -8.58
N TRP A 288 -10.84 12.29 -8.95
CA TRP A 288 -10.24 12.86 -10.15
C TRP A 288 -10.55 12.10 -11.44
N ILE A 289 -11.27 10.96 -11.35
CA ILE A 289 -11.71 10.15 -12.49
C ILE A 289 -13.19 10.46 -12.76
N ASP A 290 -13.47 11.09 -13.87
CA ASP A 290 -14.83 11.45 -14.27
C ASP A 290 -15.65 10.20 -14.64
N GLY A 291 -16.90 10.11 -14.15
CA GLY A 291 -17.81 9.01 -14.41
C GLY A 291 -17.47 7.68 -13.75
N ILE A 292 -16.54 7.67 -12.76
CA ILE A 292 -16.20 6.45 -12.04
C ILE A 292 -17.28 6.10 -10.99
N GLU A 293 -17.71 4.86 -10.98
CA GLU A 293 -18.53 4.32 -9.87
C GLU A 293 -17.66 3.63 -8.84
N LEU A 294 -17.92 3.92 -7.56
CA LEU A 294 -17.22 3.33 -6.42
C LEU A 294 -18.11 2.30 -5.71
N ASP A 295 -17.47 1.35 -5.05
CA ASP A 295 -18.10 0.41 -4.13
C ASP A 295 -18.25 1.02 -2.72
N GLU A 296 -18.82 0.25 -1.78
CA GLU A 296 -19.04 0.65 -0.38
C GLU A 296 -17.74 1.01 0.37
N SER A 297 -16.60 0.50 -0.09
CA SER A 297 -15.26 0.79 0.45
C SER A 297 -14.56 1.95 -0.26
N ASN A 298 -15.28 2.69 -1.13
CA ASN A 298 -14.76 3.77 -1.96
C ASN A 298 -13.67 3.34 -2.96
N TYR A 299 -13.65 2.08 -3.38
CA TYR A 299 -12.81 1.61 -4.49
C TYR A 299 -13.61 1.53 -5.78
N PRO A 300 -12.96 1.70 -6.96
CA PRO A 300 -13.63 1.59 -8.25
C PRO A 300 -14.29 0.24 -8.47
N LYS A 301 -15.55 0.24 -8.94
CA LYS A 301 -16.23 -0.99 -9.32
C LYS A 301 -15.52 -1.66 -10.49
N ASN A 302 -14.96 -2.83 -10.24
CA ASN A 302 -14.17 -3.57 -11.21
C ASN A 302 -14.36 -5.08 -11.11
N TYR A 303 -13.94 -5.80 -12.14
CA TYR A 303 -13.74 -7.24 -12.09
C TYR A 303 -12.28 -7.54 -12.45
N ARG A 304 -11.49 -8.01 -11.47
CA ARG A 304 -10.07 -8.31 -11.62
C ARG A 304 -9.27 -7.20 -12.32
N GLY A 305 -9.54 -5.96 -11.95
CA GLY A 305 -8.87 -4.78 -12.52
C GLY A 305 -9.50 -4.21 -13.78
N VAL A 306 -10.47 -4.87 -14.38
CA VAL A 306 -11.24 -4.33 -15.52
C VAL A 306 -12.38 -3.46 -15.00
N SER A 307 -12.45 -2.19 -15.37
CA SER A 307 -13.54 -1.29 -14.96
C SER A 307 -14.89 -1.84 -15.43
N LYS A 308 -15.91 -1.73 -14.58
CA LYS A 308 -17.29 -2.09 -14.95
C LYS A 308 -18.07 -0.94 -15.58
N THR A 309 -17.55 0.28 -15.49
CA THR A 309 -18.26 1.50 -15.86
C THR A 309 -17.64 2.23 -17.07
N ILE A 310 -16.31 2.15 -17.21
CA ILE A 310 -15.59 2.89 -18.25
C ILE A 310 -14.74 1.90 -19.07
N ASP A 311 -15.12 1.66 -20.32
CA ASP A 311 -14.35 0.80 -21.22
C ASP A 311 -12.96 1.40 -21.51
N GLY A 312 -11.91 0.56 -21.46
CA GLY A 312 -10.51 0.98 -21.63
C GLY A 312 -9.85 1.50 -20.35
N LEU A 313 -10.59 1.52 -19.21
CA LEU A 313 -10.03 1.87 -17.92
C LEU A 313 -9.77 0.60 -17.10
N TYR A 314 -8.58 0.51 -16.50
CA TYR A 314 -8.12 -0.65 -15.76
C TYR A 314 -7.47 -0.26 -14.45
N PHE A 315 -7.39 -1.20 -13.50
CA PHE A 315 -6.83 -0.99 -12.16
C PHE A 315 -5.87 -2.11 -11.76
N LEU A 316 -4.75 -1.78 -11.12
CA LEU A 316 -3.82 -2.73 -10.52
C LEU A 316 -3.34 -2.23 -9.15
N GLY A 317 -2.95 -3.18 -8.29
CA GLY A 317 -2.41 -2.85 -6.98
C GLY A 317 -3.44 -2.39 -5.96
N LEU A 318 -4.74 -2.61 -6.21
CA LEU A 318 -5.79 -2.37 -5.23
C LEU A 318 -5.86 -3.55 -4.23
N PRO A 319 -6.16 -3.29 -2.95
CA PRO A 319 -6.38 -4.34 -1.96
C PRO A 319 -7.49 -5.29 -2.42
N TRP A 320 -7.26 -6.58 -2.27
CA TRP A 320 -8.24 -7.59 -2.65
C TRP A 320 -8.77 -7.46 -4.10
N LEU A 321 -7.96 -6.95 -5.03
CA LEU A 321 -8.37 -6.90 -6.44
C LEU A 321 -8.82 -8.28 -6.92
N TYR A 322 -8.03 -9.30 -6.63
CA TYR A 322 -8.40 -10.71 -6.82
C TYR A 322 -8.03 -11.58 -5.63
N THR A 323 -6.81 -11.48 -5.11
CA THR A 323 -6.33 -12.20 -3.93
C THR A 323 -5.93 -11.22 -2.82
N ARG A 324 -5.66 -11.73 -1.63
CA ARG A 324 -5.12 -10.93 -0.54
C ARG A 324 -3.80 -10.24 -0.92
N GLY A 325 -2.98 -10.91 -1.72
CA GLY A 325 -1.67 -10.41 -2.16
C GLY A 325 -1.72 -9.37 -3.29
N SER A 326 -2.87 -9.05 -3.86
CA SER A 326 -2.99 -8.19 -5.07
C SER A 326 -2.30 -6.82 -4.97
N ALA A 327 -2.13 -6.27 -3.77
CA ALA A 327 -1.43 -5.00 -3.53
C ALA A 327 0.02 -5.18 -3.01
N THR A 328 0.48 -6.42 -2.77
CA THR A 328 1.84 -6.68 -2.30
C THR A 328 2.85 -6.71 -3.44
N LEU A 329 4.14 -6.54 -3.13
CA LEU A 329 5.21 -6.46 -4.12
C LEU A 329 5.19 -7.64 -5.10
N GLY A 330 5.30 -8.87 -4.64
CA GLY A 330 5.29 -10.05 -5.53
C GLY A 330 3.90 -10.54 -5.89
N GLY A 331 2.87 -10.20 -5.12
CA GLY A 331 1.50 -10.70 -5.36
C GLY A 331 0.83 -10.07 -6.59
N VAL A 332 1.19 -8.83 -6.93
CA VAL A 332 0.63 -8.08 -8.07
C VAL A 332 0.88 -8.76 -9.42
N GLN A 333 1.93 -9.57 -9.55
CA GLN A 333 2.28 -10.22 -10.81
C GLN A 333 1.15 -11.08 -11.40
N ARG A 334 0.32 -11.69 -10.54
CA ARG A 334 -0.84 -12.50 -10.99
C ARG A 334 -1.91 -11.65 -11.64
N ASP A 335 -2.20 -10.50 -11.04
CA ASP A 335 -3.20 -9.58 -11.57
C ASP A 335 -2.69 -8.90 -12.83
N ALA A 336 -1.41 -8.54 -12.88
CA ALA A 336 -0.77 -7.98 -14.09
C ALA A 336 -0.79 -9.00 -15.25
N LYS A 337 -0.47 -10.28 -14.98
CA LYS A 337 -0.54 -11.34 -15.99
C LYS A 337 -1.97 -11.53 -16.51
N TYR A 338 -2.95 -11.57 -15.61
CA TYR A 338 -4.36 -11.68 -16.01
C TYR A 338 -4.81 -10.50 -16.86
N LEU A 339 -4.50 -9.28 -16.41
CA LEU A 339 -4.87 -8.07 -17.16
C LEU A 339 -4.22 -8.06 -18.54
N ASN A 340 -2.95 -8.44 -18.63
CA ASN A 340 -2.27 -8.56 -19.92
C ASN A 340 -2.99 -9.55 -20.86
N THR A 341 -3.32 -10.76 -20.38
CA THR A 341 -4.07 -11.75 -21.17
C THR A 341 -5.41 -11.17 -21.65
N TYR A 342 -6.15 -10.51 -20.77
CA TYR A 342 -7.42 -9.87 -21.12
C TYR A 342 -7.26 -8.78 -22.19
N LEU A 343 -6.24 -7.94 -22.09
CA LEU A 343 -5.97 -6.86 -23.04
C LEU A 343 -5.62 -7.42 -24.43
N PHE A 344 -4.84 -8.49 -24.47
CA PHE A 344 -4.43 -9.14 -25.70
C PHE A 344 -5.60 -9.84 -26.41
N GLU A 345 -6.41 -10.59 -25.70
CA GLU A 345 -7.60 -11.25 -26.25
C GLU A 345 -8.62 -10.22 -26.80
N LYS A 346 -8.77 -9.06 -26.10
CA LYS A 346 -9.64 -7.98 -26.55
C LYS A 346 -9.14 -7.33 -27.85
N GLN A 347 -7.84 -7.15 -27.99
CA GLN A 347 -7.23 -6.61 -29.20
C GLN A 347 -7.40 -7.56 -30.38
N THR A 348 -7.16 -8.86 -30.20
CA THR A 348 -7.35 -9.88 -31.24
C THR A 348 -8.79 -9.93 -31.74
N LYS A 349 -9.78 -9.86 -30.82
CA LYS A 349 -11.20 -9.82 -31.19
C LYS A 349 -11.58 -8.55 -31.97
N LYS A 350 -10.98 -7.39 -31.63
CA LYS A 350 -11.20 -6.14 -32.40
C LYS A 350 -10.56 -6.14 -33.78
N ALA A 351 -9.45 -6.86 -33.94
CA ALA A 351 -8.78 -6.97 -35.25
C ALA A 351 -9.50 -7.95 -36.22
N LEU A 352 -10.34 -8.84 -35.67
CA LEU A 352 -11.10 -9.83 -36.43
C LEU A 352 -12.56 -9.36 -36.73
N ALA A 353 -13.00 -8.24 -36.16
CA ALA A 353 -14.32 -7.64 -36.38
C ALA A 353 -14.21 -6.40 -37.28
#